data_339c916fbf8737ef6546573e7ad78d15
#
_entry.id   339c916fbf8737ef6546573e7ad78d15
#
_cell.length_a   1.000
_cell.length_b   1.000
_cell.length_c   1.000
_cell.angle_alpha   90.00
_cell.angle_beta   90.00
_cell.angle_gamma   90.00
#
_symmetry.space_group_name_H-M   'P 1'
#
loop_
_entity.id
_entity.type
_entity.pdbx_description
1 polymer ?
#
loop_
_entity_poly.entity_id
_entity_poly.type
_entity_poly.pdbx_seq_one_letter_code
_entity_poly.pdbx_strand_id
1 'polypeptide(L)'
;MFDWKKPTTQMLGRWQPWHDGHTELFERALAETGQVIIQIRDVFKFEGDAGAGRTAEQNDNPFGVIDVIENIHAALAAKGYHDGYEYIIMEVPNIVDISYGRGV
;
A
#
# COMPACT_ATOMS: atom_id res chain seq x y z
N MET A 1 -4.96 -5.49 -18.14
CA MET A 1 -3.64 -5.06 -17.68
C MET A 1 -3.73 -3.64 -17.10
N PHE A 2 -2.97 -3.38 -16.05
CA PHE A 2 -2.96 -2.06 -15.41
C PHE A 2 -2.52 -0.99 -16.41
N ASP A 3 -3.28 0.10 -16.50
CA ASP A 3 -3.06 1.16 -17.49
C ASP A 3 -2.83 2.50 -16.76
N TRP A 4 -1.63 3.05 -16.88
CA TRP A 4 -1.26 4.29 -16.20
C TRP A 4 -2.08 5.51 -16.63
N LYS A 5 -2.77 5.43 -17.76
CA LYS A 5 -3.57 6.53 -18.27
C LYS A 5 -5.02 6.49 -17.86
N LYS A 6 -5.47 5.38 -17.26
CA LYS A 6 -6.86 5.25 -16.83
C LYS A 6 -7.07 5.76 -15.43
N PRO A 7 -8.29 6.17 -15.09
CA PRO A 7 -8.61 6.53 -13.72
C PRO A 7 -8.24 5.40 -12.77
N THR A 8 -7.61 5.75 -11.67
CA THR A 8 -7.07 4.81 -10.70
C THR A 8 -7.39 5.28 -9.30
N THR A 9 -7.83 4.38 -8.45
CA THR A 9 -8.04 4.69 -7.04
C THR A 9 -6.75 4.44 -6.28
N GLN A 10 -6.40 5.37 -5.41
CA GLN A 10 -5.22 5.28 -4.56
C GLN A 10 -5.60 4.77 -3.18
N MET A 11 -4.87 3.77 -2.72
CA MET A 11 -4.97 3.32 -1.33
C MET A 11 -3.60 3.52 -0.68
N LEU A 12 -3.51 4.48 0.22
CA LEU A 12 -2.26 4.80 0.92
C LEU A 12 -2.37 4.35 2.37
N GLY A 13 -1.44 3.55 2.84
CA GLY A 13 -1.47 3.08 4.21
C GLY A 13 -0.18 2.36 4.60
N ARG A 14 -0.13 1.91 5.85
CA ARG A 14 0.99 1.14 6.39
C ARG A 14 0.76 -0.36 6.25
N TRP A 15 -0.50 -0.77 6.28
CA TRP A 15 -0.95 -2.17 6.11
C TRP A 15 -0.26 -3.14 7.09
N GLN A 16 -0.44 -2.92 8.40
CA GLN A 16 0.28 -3.60 9.48
C GLN A 16 -0.62 -4.46 10.40
N PRO A 17 -1.19 -5.60 9.92
CA PRO A 17 -1.12 -6.14 8.58
C PRO A 17 -2.31 -5.73 7.71
N TRP A 18 -2.24 -6.10 6.45
CA TRP A 18 -3.42 -6.09 5.60
C TRP A 18 -4.38 -7.19 6.10
N HIS A 19 -5.65 -6.87 6.21
CA HIS A 19 -6.66 -7.82 6.68
C HIS A 19 -7.93 -7.74 5.82
N ASP A 20 -8.93 -8.54 6.16
CA ASP A 20 -10.15 -8.65 5.35
C ASP A 20 -10.87 -7.32 5.15
N GLY A 21 -10.85 -6.44 6.14
CA GLY A 21 -11.41 -5.10 5.99
C GLY A 21 -10.71 -4.27 4.92
N HIS A 22 -9.40 -4.46 4.76
CA HIS A 22 -8.64 -3.80 3.72
C HIS A 22 -8.97 -4.40 2.34
N THR A 23 -9.19 -5.71 2.27
CA THR A 23 -9.63 -6.35 1.03
C THR A 23 -11.00 -5.82 0.61
N GLU A 24 -11.91 -5.64 1.54
CA GLU A 24 -13.23 -5.04 1.24
C GLU A 24 -13.07 -3.61 0.72
N LEU A 25 -12.20 -2.82 1.35
CA LEU A 25 -11.91 -1.46 0.89
C LEU A 25 -11.33 -1.47 -0.52
N PHE A 26 -10.42 -2.39 -0.79
CA PHE A 26 -9.85 -2.59 -2.12
C PHE A 26 -10.96 -2.90 -3.14
N GLU A 27 -11.89 -3.79 -2.81
CA GLU A 27 -12.96 -4.16 -3.73
C GLU A 27 -13.88 -2.99 -4.03
N ARG A 28 -14.15 -2.13 -3.05
CA ARG A 28 -14.91 -0.89 -3.28
C ARG A 28 -14.13 0.07 -4.17
N ALA A 29 -12.84 0.23 -3.92
CA ALA A 29 -11.98 1.07 -4.74
C ALA A 29 -11.94 0.57 -6.18
N LEU A 30 -11.82 -0.74 -6.36
CA LEU A 30 -11.82 -1.35 -7.68
C LEU A 30 -13.12 -1.11 -8.42
N ALA A 31 -14.26 -1.16 -7.71
CA ALA A 31 -15.56 -0.89 -8.31
C ALA A 31 -15.68 0.56 -8.80
N GLU A 32 -14.97 1.50 -8.17
CA GLU A 32 -15.02 2.91 -8.55
C GLU A 32 -14.30 3.19 -9.87
N THR A 33 -13.11 2.62 -10.06
CA THR A 33 -12.25 3.01 -11.18
C THR A 33 -11.79 1.85 -12.04
N GLY A 34 -11.94 0.61 -11.58
CA GLY A 34 -11.50 -0.56 -12.32
C GLY A 34 -10.06 -0.96 -12.11
N GLN A 35 -9.28 -0.13 -11.43
CA GLN A 35 -7.91 -0.46 -11.05
C GLN A 35 -7.48 0.37 -9.85
N VAL A 36 -6.55 -0.17 -9.07
CA VAL A 36 -6.14 0.41 -7.79
C VAL A 36 -4.63 0.42 -7.68
N ILE A 37 -4.05 1.52 -7.22
CA ILE A 37 -2.67 1.53 -6.78
C ILE A 37 -2.65 1.45 -5.26
N ILE A 38 -1.97 0.42 -4.74
CA ILE A 38 -1.80 0.22 -3.30
C ILE A 38 -0.42 0.75 -2.93
N GLN A 39 -0.39 1.82 -2.19
CA GLN A 39 0.87 2.46 -1.79
C GLN A 39 1.16 2.13 -0.34
N ILE A 40 2.37 1.63 -0.10
CA ILE A 40 2.85 1.30 1.23
C ILE A 40 3.71 2.47 1.71
N ARG A 41 3.20 3.17 2.72
CA ARG A 41 3.92 4.28 3.34
C ARG A 41 5.08 3.72 4.13
N ASP A 42 6.29 4.08 3.73
CA ASP A 42 7.50 3.56 4.36
C ASP A 42 7.79 4.30 5.64
N VAL A 43 7.65 3.58 6.75
CA VAL A 43 7.98 4.10 8.09
C VAL A 43 9.09 3.26 8.72
N PHE A 44 9.82 2.49 7.91
CA PHE A 44 10.76 1.47 8.40
C PHE A 44 12.23 1.81 8.15
N LYS A 45 12.53 2.85 7.39
CA LYS A 45 13.89 3.12 6.97
C LYS A 45 14.63 3.96 8.00
N PHE A 46 15.13 3.28 9.03
CA PHE A 46 15.90 3.88 10.10
C PHE A 46 17.30 3.26 10.12
N GLU A 47 17.98 3.37 9.00
CA GLU A 47 19.26 2.69 8.80
C GLU A 47 20.32 3.13 9.80
N GLY A 48 20.20 4.34 10.32
CA GLY A 48 21.12 4.85 11.30
C GLY A 48 20.94 4.27 12.69
N ASP A 49 19.88 3.53 12.91
CA ASP A 49 19.51 3.06 14.25
C ASP A 49 19.94 1.63 14.53
N ALA A 50 20.84 1.09 13.75
CA ALA A 50 21.34 -0.26 13.98
C ALA A 50 21.90 -0.36 15.40
N GLY A 51 21.31 -1.22 16.21
CA GLY A 51 21.73 -1.40 17.60
C GLY A 51 21.10 -0.46 18.61
N ALA A 52 20.31 0.51 18.16
CA ALA A 52 19.67 1.47 19.06
C ALA A 52 18.32 1.01 19.60
N GLY A 53 17.88 -0.17 19.22
CA GLY A 53 16.55 -0.66 19.56
C GLY A 53 15.50 -0.12 18.58
N ARG A 54 14.26 -0.53 18.79
CA ARG A 54 13.18 -0.17 17.89
C ARG A 54 12.62 1.21 18.22
N THR A 55 12.34 1.98 17.17
CA THR A 55 11.64 3.25 17.34
C THR A 55 10.16 3.00 17.62
N ALA A 56 9.43 4.05 18.02
CA ALA A 56 7.98 3.94 18.20
C ALA A 56 7.29 3.47 16.93
N GLU A 57 7.71 3.98 15.78
CA GLU A 57 7.16 3.59 14.49
C GLU A 57 7.42 2.12 14.19
N GLN A 58 8.59 1.61 14.53
CA GLN A 58 8.90 0.19 14.33
C GLN A 58 8.09 -0.70 15.26
N ASN A 59 7.78 -0.25 16.47
CA ASN A 59 6.94 -1.00 17.38
C ASN A 59 5.48 -1.04 16.92
N ASP A 60 4.99 0.06 16.33
CA ASP A 60 3.65 0.13 15.77
C ASP A 60 3.54 -0.55 14.42
N ASN A 61 4.68 -0.80 13.76
CA ASN A 61 4.74 -1.39 12.43
C ASN A 61 5.68 -2.61 12.47
N PRO A 62 5.20 -3.73 13.02
CA PRO A 62 6.05 -4.90 13.25
C PRO A 62 6.48 -5.63 11.98
N PHE A 63 5.82 -5.36 10.85
CA PHE A 63 6.13 -6.05 9.60
C PHE A 63 6.98 -5.16 8.71
N GLY A 64 8.06 -5.72 8.14
CA GLY A 64 8.83 -5.04 7.11
C GLY A 64 8.06 -4.93 5.81
N VAL A 65 8.55 -4.08 4.90
CA VAL A 65 7.83 -3.79 3.65
C VAL A 65 7.65 -5.04 2.79
N ILE A 66 8.63 -5.94 2.77
CA ILE A 66 8.52 -7.18 2.00
C ILE A 66 7.42 -8.07 2.55
N ASP A 67 7.31 -8.18 3.87
CA ASP A 67 6.26 -8.96 4.51
C ASP A 67 4.88 -8.38 4.18
N VAL A 68 4.77 -7.06 4.18
CA VAL A 68 3.52 -6.37 3.83
C VAL A 68 3.13 -6.68 2.39
N ILE A 69 4.08 -6.57 1.46
CA ILE A 69 3.83 -6.84 0.05
C ILE A 69 3.37 -8.29 -0.15
N GLU A 70 4.07 -9.25 0.44
CA GLU A 70 3.71 -10.66 0.32
C GLU A 70 2.33 -10.94 0.90
N ASN A 71 2.01 -10.33 2.02
CA ASN A 71 0.71 -10.50 2.66
C ASN A 71 -0.43 -9.94 1.79
N ILE A 72 -0.22 -8.78 1.18
CA ILE A 72 -1.22 -8.19 0.28
C ILE A 72 -1.43 -9.07 -0.95
N HIS A 73 -0.33 -9.51 -1.58
CA HIS A 73 -0.43 -10.40 -2.73
C HIS A 73 -1.20 -11.68 -2.41
N ALA A 74 -0.90 -12.30 -1.26
CA ALA A 74 -1.58 -13.52 -0.86
C ALA A 74 -3.07 -13.29 -0.64
N ALA A 75 -3.44 -12.21 0.03
CA ALA A 75 -4.83 -11.88 0.31
C ALA A 75 -5.62 -11.62 -0.98
N LEU A 76 -5.04 -10.88 -1.91
CA LEU A 76 -5.72 -10.54 -3.15
C LEU A 76 -5.74 -11.70 -4.13
N ALA A 77 -4.70 -12.51 -4.18
CA ALA A 77 -4.67 -13.72 -5.01
C ALA A 77 -5.77 -14.69 -4.57
N ALA A 78 -6.02 -14.81 -3.28
CA ALA A 78 -7.08 -15.65 -2.75
C ALA A 78 -8.48 -15.23 -3.26
N LYS A 79 -8.63 -13.97 -3.65
CA LYS A 79 -9.87 -13.44 -4.22
C LYS A 79 -9.87 -13.41 -5.74
N GLY A 80 -8.80 -13.87 -6.37
CA GLY A 80 -8.68 -13.92 -7.82
C GLY A 80 -8.15 -12.67 -8.48
N TYR A 81 -7.59 -11.74 -7.71
CA TYR A 81 -6.98 -10.53 -8.25
C TYR A 81 -5.49 -10.74 -8.46
N HIS A 82 -4.95 -10.09 -9.49
CA HIS A 82 -3.57 -10.31 -9.92
C HIS A 82 -2.81 -9.01 -10.03
N ASP A 83 -1.57 -9.01 -9.52
CA ASP A 83 -0.65 -7.89 -9.66
C ASP A 83 -0.42 -7.56 -11.13
N GLY A 84 -0.45 -6.28 -11.45
CA GLY A 84 -0.30 -5.82 -12.82
C GLY A 84 -1.60 -5.79 -13.62
N TYR A 85 -2.69 -6.22 -13.04
CA TYR A 85 -4.01 -6.21 -13.66
C TYR A 85 -4.96 -5.32 -12.87
N GLU A 86 -5.59 -5.85 -11.83
CA GLU A 86 -6.50 -5.05 -11.01
C GLU A 86 -5.76 -4.05 -10.14
N TYR A 87 -4.51 -4.32 -9.83
CA TYR A 87 -3.74 -3.46 -8.93
C TYR A 87 -2.25 -3.51 -9.22
N ILE A 88 -1.55 -2.51 -8.70
CA ILE A 88 -0.09 -2.54 -8.52
C ILE A 88 0.21 -2.08 -7.10
N ILE A 89 1.38 -2.47 -6.59
CA ILE A 89 1.86 -2.05 -5.27
C ILE A 89 3.09 -1.16 -5.47
N MET A 90 3.14 -0.08 -4.70
CA MET A 90 4.25 0.86 -4.75
C MET A 90 4.66 1.25 -3.34
N GLU A 91 5.93 1.14 -3.02
CA GLU A 91 6.47 1.71 -1.79
C GLU A 91 6.63 3.20 -1.99
N VAL A 92 6.18 3.99 -1.02
CA VAL A 92 6.31 5.45 -1.06
C VAL A 92 6.91 5.94 0.25
N PRO A 93 7.46 7.16 0.27
CA PRO A 93 7.96 7.74 1.52
C PRO A 93 6.85 7.89 2.56
N ASN A 94 7.23 8.31 3.76
CA ASN A 94 6.26 8.59 4.82
C ASN A 94 5.46 9.85 4.49
N ILE A 95 4.49 9.70 3.60
CA ILE A 95 3.64 10.79 3.11
C ILE A 95 2.69 11.21 4.21
N VAL A 96 2.71 12.50 4.53
CA VAL A 96 1.86 13.07 5.59
C VAL A 96 0.89 14.13 5.06
N ASP A 97 1.04 14.52 3.79
CA ASP A 97 0.16 15.52 3.18
C ASP A 97 0.12 15.30 1.68
N ILE A 98 -0.98 15.72 1.06
CA ILE A 98 -1.20 15.58 -0.37
C ILE A 98 -1.60 16.92 -0.94
N SER A 99 -0.88 17.36 -1.99
CA SER A 99 -1.21 18.59 -2.70
C SER A 99 -1.58 18.26 -4.13
N TYR A 100 -2.66 18.83 -4.60
CA TYR A 100 -3.16 18.59 -5.94
C TYR A 100 -2.85 19.78 -6.85
N GLY A 101 -2.34 19.51 -8.03
CA GLY A 101 -2.01 20.53 -9.01
C GLY A 101 -3.14 20.87 -9.98
N ARG A 102 -4.38 20.53 -9.66
CA ARG A 102 -5.51 20.77 -10.54
C ARG A 102 -5.76 22.24 -10.75
N GLY A 103 -5.88 22.63 -12.00
CA GLY A 103 -6.24 24.00 -12.34
C GLY A 103 -5.11 25.01 -12.20
N VAL A 104 -3.88 24.55 -12.01
CA VAL A 104 -2.72 25.43 -11.94
C VAL A 104 -1.83 25.24 -13.13
#